data_8c9c3ddb06f9fc03eb5d1c05e362c1bc
#
_entry.id   8c9c3ddb06f9fc03eb5d1c05e362c1bc
#
_cell.length_a   1.000
_cell.length_b   1.000
_cell.length_c   1.000
_cell.angle_alpha   90.00
_cell.angle_beta   90.00
_cell.angle_gamma   90.00
#
_symmetry.space_group_name_H-M   'P 1'
#
loop_
_entity.id
_entity.type
_entity.pdbx_description
1 polymer ?
#
loop_
_entity_poly.entity_id
_entity_poly.type
_entity_poly.pdbx_seq_one_letter_code
_entity_poly.pdbx_strand_id
1 'polypeptide(L)'
;MKRKITAAAAFALCVAMGVCACSPSEKEDTFTGKEKEELAWQPNLDRISPEVYADISNLDLKPGTYISVIGKREGTAYWSEVQAGVEQAAEDINKHLGYKGEDKIKVLYNAPADSENIDEQVNILDEELARYPDVIAVASVAEDASAVQFDLAAENGIAVVAFDSRNNYQGIQCTCMTDNVAAAKEGARKMSEAIEEKGEILLIAQDSVSGTAKERTKAVTEEITANYPNVKVVETIYMDQFDDLKMQAAADELGVTKEQLAEWTVESSGQTPADEGEEAMSEEVRTKLEDIRAVADGMTDADVVARYMEKYPNLKGCFAVNADAVLLAMDAFETAENEEDIVLMGFDAGKEQIAALKNGTIDGLIVQNPFGMGYATVVAAARAALEIGNEATVDTGYVWVDKENMDDPDVKG
;
A
#
# COMPACT_ATOMS: atom_id res chain seq x y z
N MET A 1 13.26 -25.73 -70.92
CA MET A 1 12.24 -26.73 -71.37
C MET A 1 11.01 -26.49 -70.50
N LYS A 2 10.05 -25.70 -70.96
CA LYS A 2 8.75 -26.07 -71.55
C LYS A 2 8.07 -27.25 -70.84
N ARG A 3 6.94 -26.97 -70.10
CA ARG A 3 5.59 -27.09 -70.62
C ARG A 3 4.53 -26.63 -69.62
N LYS A 4 3.64 -25.81 -70.14
CA LYS A 4 2.30 -25.41 -69.69
C LYS A 4 1.34 -26.59 -69.88
N ILE A 5 0.16 -26.54 -69.19
CA ILE A 5 -1.20 -26.93 -69.63
C ILE A 5 -2.11 -26.63 -68.42
N THR A 6 -2.94 -25.71 -68.41
CA THR A 6 -4.27 -25.19 -68.83
C THR A 6 -5.47 -26.14 -68.58
N ALA A 7 -6.47 -25.55 -67.86
CA ALA A 7 -7.93 -25.60 -68.02
C ALA A 7 -8.67 -26.87 -67.62
N ALA A 8 -9.86 -26.85 -67.12
CA ALA A 8 -11.05 -26.05 -67.39
C ALA A 8 -12.17 -26.36 -66.33
N ALA A 9 -13.10 -25.45 -66.28
CA ALA A 9 -14.34 -25.34 -65.54
C ALA A 9 -15.34 -26.52 -65.70
N ALA A 10 -16.20 -26.73 -64.66
CA ALA A 10 -17.57 -27.19 -64.89
C ALA A 10 -18.52 -26.67 -63.79
N PHE A 11 -19.54 -26.00 -64.27
CA PHE A 11 -20.75 -25.52 -63.69
C PHE A 11 -21.64 -26.64 -63.17
N ALA A 12 -22.28 -26.54 -62.03
CA ALA A 12 -23.58 -27.16 -61.78
C ALA A 12 -24.38 -26.35 -60.73
N LEU A 13 -25.41 -25.80 -61.26
CA LEU A 13 -26.53 -25.11 -60.60
C LEU A 13 -27.50 -26.15 -60.03
N CYS A 14 -27.92 -26.03 -58.78
CA CYS A 14 -29.20 -26.56 -58.32
C CYS A 14 -29.83 -25.64 -57.27
N VAL A 15 -31.00 -25.17 -57.64
CA VAL A 15 -32.00 -24.44 -56.92
C VAL A 15 -32.85 -25.41 -56.13
N ALA A 16 -33.20 -25.10 -54.86
CA ALA A 16 -34.58 -25.13 -54.34
C ALA A 16 -34.66 -24.86 -52.84
N MET A 17 -35.42 -23.83 -52.50
CA MET A 17 -36.52 -23.68 -51.53
C MET A 17 -36.25 -24.20 -50.08
N GLY A 18 -36.11 -23.41 -49.08
CA GLY A 18 -37.19 -22.63 -48.44
C GLY A 18 -37.81 -23.39 -47.27
N VAL A 19 -37.37 -23.07 -46.02
CA VAL A 19 -38.25 -23.13 -44.86
C VAL A 19 -37.80 -22.01 -43.91
N CYS A 20 -38.71 -21.05 -43.66
CA CYS A 20 -38.60 -20.08 -42.59
C CYS A 20 -38.68 -20.78 -41.22
N ALA A 21 -37.65 -20.59 -40.42
CA ALA A 21 -37.77 -20.73 -38.98
C ALA A 21 -37.20 -19.46 -38.35
N CYS A 22 -38.06 -18.67 -37.76
CA CYS A 22 -37.71 -17.55 -36.89
C CYS A 22 -37.00 -18.08 -35.68
N SER A 23 -35.70 -17.77 -35.54
CA SER A 23 -34.94 -17.80 -34.30
C SER A 23 -34.60 -16.36 -33.94
N PRO A 24 -34.59 -16.00 -32.63
CA PRO A 24 -34.26 -14.64 -32.25
C PRO A 24 -32.82 -14.33 -32.65
N SER A 25 -32.62 -13.18 -33.27
CA SER A 25 -31.33 -12.69 -33.66
C SER A 25 -30.46 -12.45 -32.44
N GLU A 26 -29.51 -13.32 -32.20
CA GLU A 26 -28.29 -12.90 -31.54
C GLU A 26 -27.74 -11.73 -32.36
N LYS A 27 -27.62 -10.57 -31.71
CA LYS A 27 -26.88 -9.44 -32.29
C LYS A 27 -25.44 -9.93 -32.40
N GLU A 28 -25.02 -10.36 -33.59
CA GLU A 28 -23.59 -10.44 -33.90
C GLU A 28 -23.02 -9.03 -33.66
N ASP A 29 -22.11 -8.91 -32.73
CA ASP A 29 -21.27 -7.75 -32.56
C ASP A 29 -20.45 -7.60 -33.84
N THR A 30 -20.98 -6.79 -34.76
CA THR A 30 -20.26 -6.44 -35.99
C THR A 30 -19.13 -5.50 -35.59
N PHE A 31 -17.90 -5.99 -35.65
CA PHE A 31 -16.70 -5.16 -35.53
C PHE A 31 -16.75 -4.03 -36.55
N THR A 32 -16.94 -2.81 -36.08
CA THR A 32 -17.08 -1.62 -36.93
C THR A 32 -15.75 -1.01 -37.34
N GLY A 33 -14.62 -1.61 -36.95
CA GLY A 33 -13.26 -1.10 -37.27
C GLY A 33 -12.86 0.15 -36.47
N LYS A 34 -13.68 0.58 -35.51
CA LYS A 34 -13.25 1.58 -34.52
C LYS A 34 -12.68 0.81 -33.32
N GLU A 35 -11.42 1.01 -33.05
CA GLU A 35 -10.85 0.65 -31.77
C GLU A 35 -11.68 1.32 -30.70
N LYS A 36 -12.09 0.53 -29.67
CA LYS A 36 -12.70 1.08 -28.47
C LYS A 36 -11.63 1.97 -27.86
N GLU A 37 -11.93 3.26 -27.69
CA GLU A 37 -11.02 4.16 -27.00
C GLU A 37 -10.78 3.57 -25.62
N GLU A 38 -9.58 3.10 -25.39
CA GLU A 38 -9.17 2.52 -24.11
C GLU A 38 -9.16 3.65 -23.08
N LEU A 39 -9.81 3.43 -21.93
CA LEU A 39 -9.82 4.41 -20.86
C LEU A 39 -8.41 4.56 -20.30
N ALA A 40 -8.00 5.77 -19.96
CA ALA A 40 -6.65 6.04 -19.48
C ALA A 40 -6.27 5.20 -18.23
N TRP A 41 -7.27 4.79 -17.45
CA TRP A 41 -7.09 3.98 -16.24
C TRP A 41 -7.36 2.48 -16.44
N GLN A 42 -7.65 2.04 -17.67
CA GLN A 42 -7.91 0.62 -17.94
C GLN A 42 -6.75 -0.30 -17.48
N PRO A 43 -5.47 0.05 -17.70
CA PRO A 43 -4.37 -0.78 -17.22
C PRO A 43 -4.37 -1.01 -15.70
N ASN A 44 -4.88 -0.04 -14.92
CA ASN A 44 -5.01 -0.19 -13.47
C ASN A 44 -6.13 -1.18 -13.11
N LEU A 45 -7.24 -1.16 -13.85
CA LEU A 45 -8.35 -2.09 -13.63
C LEU A 45 -7.98 -3.52 -14.05
N ASP A 46 -7.21 -3.69 -15.10
CA ASP A 46 -6.80 -4.99 -15.64
C ASP A 46 -5.87 -5.77 -14.68
N ARG A 47 -5.27 -5.07 -13.70
CA ARG A 47 -4.44 -5.70 -12.65
C ARG A 47 -5.23 -6.24 -11.46
N ILE A 48 -6.51 -5.91 -11.37
CA ILE A 48 -7.36 -6.33 -10.24
C ILE A 48 -7.77 -7.79 -10.39
N SER A 49 -7.56 -8.59 -9.37
CA SER A 49 -7.93 -10.01 -9.34
C SER A 49 -8.72 -10.36 -8.06
N PRO A 50 -9.93 -10.95 -8.19
CA PRO A 50 -10.64 -11.30 -9.43
C PRO A 50 -11.18 -10.09 -10.20
N GLU A 51 -11.28 -10.21 -11.54
CA GLU A 51 -11.75 -9.15 -12.46
C GLU A 51 -13.12 -8.58 -12.11
N VAL A 52 -13.97 -9.31 -11.39
CA VAL A 52 -15.31 -8.87 -10.96
C VAL A 52 -15.24 -7.61 -10.07
N TYR A 53 -14.08 -7.31 -9.47
CA TYR A 53 -13.87 -6.09 -8.67
C TYR A 53 -13.41 -4.87 -9.51
N ALA A 54 -13.21 -5.07 -10.81
CA ALA A 54 -13.05 -4.03 -11.82
C ALA A 54 -14.34 -3.80 -12.64
N ASP A 55 -15.39 -4.61 -12.41
CA ASP A 55 -16.65 -4.59 -13.17
C ASP A 55 -17.83 -4.06 -12.32
N ILE A 56 -18.48 -3.01 -12.83
CA ILE A 56 -19.62 -2.38 -12.19
C ILE A 56 -20.97 -2.81 -12.78
N SER A 57 -20.97 -3.67 -13.81
CA SER A 57 -22.16 -3.97 -14.64
C SER A 57 -23.33 -4.63 -13.88
N ASN A 58 -23.05 -5.25 -12.73
CA ASN A 58 -24.03 -5.95 -11.92
C ASN A 58 -24.27 -5.28 -10.55
N LEU A 59 -23.96 -4.00 -10.41
CA LEU A 59 -24.09 -3.25 -9.16
C LEU A 59 -25.35 -2.37 -9.17
N ASP A 60 -26.53 -2.99 -9.04
CA ASP A 60 -27.82 -2.32 -9.02
C ASP A 60 -28.11 -1.66 -7.66
N LEU A 61 -27.24 -0.73 -7.24
CA LEU A 61 -27.40 0.01 -5.98
C LEU A 61 -28.67 0.88 -5.99
N LYS A 62 -29.24 1.09 -4.82
CA LYS A 62 -30.41 1.98 -4.65
C LYS A 62 -29.96 3.45 -4.79
N PRO A 63 -30.88 4.34 -5.27
CA PRO A 63 -30.62 5.78 -5.22
C PRO A 63 -30.25 6.25 -3.82
N GLY A 64 -29.20 7.08 -3.72
CA GLY A 64 -28.76 7.65 -2.45
C GLY A 64 -27.95 6.70 -1.56
N THR A 65 -27.64 5.46 -1.99
CA THR A 65 -26.70 4.58 -1.24
C THR A 65 -25.44 5.37 -0.84
N TYR A 66 -25.06 5.24 0.43
CA TYR A 66 -23.94 5.97 1.01
C TYR A 66 -22.81 5.02 1.42
N ILE A 67 -21.64 5.21 0.83
CA ILE A 67 -20.39 4.49 1.14
C ILE A 67 -19.41 5.52 1.73
N SER A 68 -18.92 5.26 2.94
CA SER A 68 -17.85 6.03 3.56
C SER A 68 -16.53 5.30 3.38
N VAL A 69 -15.52 5.98 2.82
CA VAL A 69 -14.18 5.43 2.59
C VAL A 69 -13.19 6.20 3.45
N ILE A 70 -12.47 5.49 4.32
CA ILE A 70 -11.57 6.10 5.31
C ILE A 70 -10.15 5.59 5.07
N GLY A 71 -9.29 6.48 4.57
CA GLY A 71 -7.87 6.24 4.34
C GLY A 71 -7.03 6.39 5.62
N LYS A 72 -5.72 6.26 5.49
CA LYS A 72 -4.78 6.45 6.62
C LYS A 72 -4.27 7.88 6.73
N ARG A 73 -4.21 8.60 5.62
CA ARG A 73 -3.66 9.96 5.55
C ARG A 73 -4.15 10.69 4.32
N GLU A 74 -4.29 12.02 4.41
CA GLU A 74 -4.56 12.87 3.25
C GLU A 74 -3.25 13.35 2.58
N GLY A 75 -3.36 13.86 1.35
CA GLY A 75 -2.40 14.75 0.70
C GLY A 75 -1.10 14.12 0.17
N THR A 76 -0.88 12.81 0.30
CA THR A 76 0.25 12.15 -0.36
C THR A 76 -0.08 11.75 -1.80
N ALA A 77 0.94 11.50 -2.63
CA ALA A 77 0.73 11.01 -3.99
C ALA A 77 -0.06 9.69 -4.01
N TYR A 78 0.32 8.74 -3.15
CA TYR A 78 -0.33 7.44 -3.02
C TYR A 78 -1.82 7.57 -2.66
N TRP A 79 -2.14 8.28 -1.58
CA TRP A 79 -3.51 8.43 -1.11
C TRP A 79 -4.38 9.27 -2.07
N SER A 80 -3.78 10.21 -2.81
CA SER A 80 -4.48 10.95 -3.86
C SER A 80 -4.89 10.06 -5.04
N GLU A 81 -4.06 9.09 -5.42
CA GLU A 81 -4.40 8.10 -6.45
C GLU A 81 -5.47 7.11 -5.95
N VAL A 82 -5.41 6.67 -4.68
CA VAL A 82 -6.49 5.86 -4.07
C VAL A 82 -7.82 6.62 -4.13
N GLN A 83 -7.82 7.88 -3.71
CA GLN A 83 -9.01 8.74 -3.76
C GLN A 83 -9.54 8.89 -5.20
N ALA A 84 -8.65 9.09 -6.18
CA ALA A 84 -9.04 9.19 -7.59
C ALA A 84 -9.75 7.91 -8.08
N GLY A 85 -9.26 6.73 -7.68
CA GLY A 85 -9.91 5.45 -7.97
C GLY A 85 -11.29 5.33 -7.31
N VAL A 86 -11.43 5.76 -6.07
CA VAL A 86 -12.71 5.81 -5.33
C VAL A 86 -13.71 6.72 -6.05
N GLU A 87 -13.31 7.92 -6.43
CA GLU A 87 -14.16 8.89 -7.13
C GLU A 87 -14.57 8.39 -8.52
N GLN A 88 -13.63 7.76 -9.25
CA GLN A 88 -13.90 7.21 -10.57
C GLN A 88 -14.92 6.06 -10.52
N ALA A 89 -14.77 5.12 -9.58
CA ALA A 89 -15.73 4.04 -9.40
C ALA A 89 -17.14 4.57 -9.09
N ALA A 90 -17.24 5.58 -8.22
CA ALA A 90 -18.51 6.23 -7.90
C ALA A 90 -19.13 6.92 -9.12
N GLU A 91 -18.31 7.58 -9.95
CA GLU A 91 -18.78 8.21 -11.20
C GLU A 91 -19.28 7.16 -12.19
N ASP A 92 -18.52 6.09 -12.40
CA ASP A 92 -18.87 5.02 -13.33
C ASP A 92 -20.14 4.30 -12.91
N ILE A 93 -20.33 3.98 -11.62
CA ILE A 93 -21.57 3.40 -11.09
C ILE A 93 -22.75 4.35 -11.31
N ASN A 94 -22.61 5.63 -10.96
CA ASN A 94 -23.69 6.61 -11.17
C ASN A 94 -24.06 6.76 -12.65
N LYS A 95 -23.07 6.73 -13.53
CA LYS A 95 -23.26 6.79 -14.99
C LYS A 95 -23.96 5.52 -15.51
N HIS A 96 -23.55 4.34 -15.04
CA HIS A 96 -24.12 3.05 -15.39
C HIS A 96 -25.61 2.98 -15.00
N LEU A 97 -25.92 3.39 -13.76
CA LEU A 97 -27.29 3.39 -13.23
C LEU A 97 -28.15 4.56 -13.74
N GLY A 98 -27.53 5.55 -14.40
CA GLY A 98 -28.21 6.75 -14.91
C GLY A 98 -28.62 7.73 -13.82
N TYR A 99 -28.03 7.66 -12.63
CA TYR A 99 -28.35 8.48 -11.48
C TYR A 99 -27.84 9.92 -11.61
N LYS A 100 -28.65 10.89 -11.18
CA LYS A 100 -28.34 12.32 -11.25
C LYS A 100 -28.87 13.04 -10.01
N GLY A 101 -28.21 14.15 -9.66
CA GLY A 101 -28.64 14.97 -8.52
C GLY A 101 -28.67 14.18 -7.21
N GLU A 102 -29.80 14.17 -6.54
CA GLU A 102 -30.00 13.51 -5.24
C GLU A 102 -30.07 11.98 -5.33
N ASP A 103 -30.33 11.44 -6.53
CA ASP A 103 -30.38 9.98 -6.75
C ASP A 103 -28.98 9.35 -6.81
N LYS A 104 -27.93 10.15 -7.00
CA LYS A 104 -26.56 9.64 -7.05
C LYS A 104 -26.22 8.85 -5.78
N ILE A 105 -25.49 7.73 -5.95
CA ILE A 105 -24.80 7.17 -4.82
C ILE A 105 -23.78 8.17 -4.28
N LYS A 106 -23.59 8.17 -2.98
CA LYS A 106 -22.60 9.03 -2.29
C LYS A 106 -21.43 8.16 -1.90
N VAL A 107 -20.26 8.51 -2.38
CA VAL A 107 -19.01 7.93 -1.90
C VAL A 107 -18.16 9.06 -1.38
N LEU A 108 -17.87 9.08 -0.08
CA LEU A 108 -17.07 10.12 0.56
C LEU A 108 -15.76 9.51 1.04
N TYR A 109 -14.68 10.18 0.69
CA TYR A 109 -13.33 9.84 1.16
C TYR A 109 -12.94 10.79 2.29
N ASN A 110 -12.49 10.24 3.41
CA ASN A 110 -11.92 10.96 4.55
C ASN A 110 -10.65 10.24 5.01
N ALA A 111 -9.74 10.98 5.64
CA ALA A 111 -8.55 10.40 6.26
C ALA A 111 -7.96 11.36 7.30
N PRO A 112 -7.09 10.91 8.21
CA PRO A 112 -6.26 11.80 9.04
C PRO A 112 -5.48 12.82 8.22
N ALA A 113 -5.42 14.06 8.69
CA ALA A 113 -4.95 15.19 7.89
C ALA A 113 -3.43 15.18 7.65
N ASP A 114 -2.64 15.00 8.72
CA ASP A 114 -1.20 15.27 8.67
C ASP A 114 -0.33 14.01 8.74
N SER A 115 -0.82 12.93 9.34
CA SER A 115 -0.06 11.70 9.58
C SER A 115 -0.99 10.51 9.71
N GLU A 116 -0.45 9.29 9.65
CA GLU A 116 -1.17 8.06 9.98
C GLU A 116 -1.45 8.01 11.50
N ASN A 117 -2.51 8.69 11.94
CA ASN A 117 -2.87 8.87 13.34
C ASN A 117 -4.07 7.99 13.71
N ILE A 118 -3.87 7.08 14.67
CA ILE A 118 -4.89 6.11 15.11
C ILE A 118 -6.09 6.82 15.75
N ASP A 119 -5.85 7.77 16.67
CA ASP A 119 -6.91 8.45 17.41
C ASP A 119 -7.77 9.30 16.47
N GLU A 120 -7.15 9.98 15.50
CA GLU A 120 -7.87 10.76 14.49
C GLU A 120 -8.70 9.84 13.58
N GLN A 121 -8.16 8.69 13.15
CA GLN A 121 -8.92 7.73 12.35
C GLN A 121 -10.12 7.17 13.11
N VAL A 122 -9.97 6.87 14.40
CA VAL A 122 -11.08 6.44 15.28
C VAL A 122 -12.15 7.53 15.38
N ASN A 123 -11.76 8.80 15.55
CA ASN A 123 -12.71 9.92 15.59
C ASN A 123 -13.46 10.06 14.26
N ILE A 124 -12.77 9.92 13.12
CA ILE A 124 -13.42 9.93 11.79
C ILE A 124 -14.42 8.78 11.66
N LEU A 125 -14.06 7.57 12.13
CA LEU A 125 -14.97 6.43 12.15
C LEU A 125 -16.24 6.72 12.97
N ASP A 126 -16.10 7.30 14.17
CA ASP A 126 -17.26 7.69 15.01
C ASP A 126 -18.16 8.72 14.33
N GLU A 127 -17.57 9.73 13.67
CA GLU A 127 -18.30 10.73 12.90
C GLU A 127 -19.05 10.13 11.70
N GLU A 128 -18.43 9.21 10.98
CA GLU A 128 -19.04 8.55 9.83
C GLU A 128 -20.15 7.57 10.25
N LEU A 129 -19.95 6.82 11.34
CA LEU A 129 -21.01 5.97 11.91
C LEU A 129 -22.25 6.77 12.28
N ALA A 130 -22.08 7.98 12.83
CA ALA A 130 -23.18 8.88 13.18
C ALA A 130 -23.97 9.39 11.96
N ARG A 131 -23.43 9.26 10.74
CA ARG A 131 -24.10 9.61 9.47
C ARG A 131 -24.86 8.42 8.87
N TYR A 132 -24.77 7.25 9.48
CA TYR A 132 -25.44 6.01 9.05
C TYR A 132 -25.16 5.64 7.58
N PRO A 133 -23.90 5.41 7.17
CA PRO A 133 -23.61 4.91 5.84
C PRO A 133 -24.15 3.48 5.66
N ASP A 134 -24.40 3.07 4.43
CA ASP A 134 -24.72 1.68 4.12
C ASP A 134 -23.49 0.76 4.27
N VAL A 135 -22.29 1.29 3.97
CA VAL A 135 -21.02 0.58 4.11
C VAL A 135 -19.91 1.52 4.54
N ILE A 136 -19.02 1.04 5.38
CA ILE A 136 -17.73 1.67 5.68
C ILE A 136 -16.62 0.85 5.04
N ALA A 137 -15.74 1.52 4.28
CA ALA A 137 -14.47 0.98 3.81
C ALA A 137 -13.33 1.65 4.57
N VAL A 138 -12.39 0.88 5.12
CA VAL A 138 -11.32 1.44 5.96
C VAL A 138 -9.95 0.85 5.63
N ALA A 139 -8.96 1.71 5.51
CA ALA A 139 -7.54 1.34 5.53
C ALA A 139 -7.02 1.54 6.96
N SER A 140 -6.93 0.48 7.75
CA SER A 140 -6.59 0.60 9.18
C SER A 140 -5.16 1.08 9.38
N VAL A 141 -4.97 2.14 10.16
CA VAL A 141 -3.63 2.61 10.58
C VAL A 141 -2.96 1.53 11.41
N ALA A 142 -3.68 0.94 12.37
CA ALA A 142 -3.21 -0.21 13.14
C ALA A 142 -4.17 -1.39 12.99
N GLU A 143 -3.63 -2.61 12.82
CA GLU A 143 -4.45 -3.80 12.52
C GLU A 143 -5.38 -4.24 13.66
N ASP A 144 -5.11 -3.83 14.88
CA ASP A 144 -5.91 -4.15 16.08
C ASP A 144 -6.76 -2.97 16.57
N ALA A 145 -6.74 -1.83 15.85
CA ALA A 145 -7.51 -0.65 16.22
C ALA A 145 -8.98 -0.75 15.77
N SER A 146 -9.83 0.13 16.32
CA SER A 146 -11.20 0.38 15.87
C SER A 146 -12.21 -0.78 16.06
N ALA A 147 -11.90 -1.78 16.89
CA ALA A 147 -12.81 -2.90 17.13
C ALA A 147 -14.17 -2.45 17.69
N VAL A 148 -14.19 -1.43 18.56
CA VAL A 148 -15.42 -0.87 19.13
C VAL A 148 -16.29 -0.22 18.04
N GLN A 149 -15.68 0.51 17.10
CA GLN A 149 -16.37 1.15 15.99
C GLN A 149 -16.95 0.10 15.02
N PHE A 150 -16.22 -0.99 14.80
CA PHE A 150 -16.71 -2.08 13.96
C PHE A 150 -17.82 -2.89 14.62
N ASP A 151 -17.81 -3.06 15.95
CA ASP A 151 -18.94 -3.63 16.69
C ASP A 151 -20.19 -2.75 16.57
N LEU A 152 -20.02 -1.42 16.71
CA LEU A 152 -21.11 -0.45 16.50
C LEU A 152 -21.64 -0.47 15.07
N ALA A 153 -20.78 -0.60 14.06
CA ALA A 153 -21.19 -0.78 12.66
C ALA A 153 -22.07 -2.04 12.51
N ALA A 154 -21.60 -3.17 13.04
CA ALA A 154 -22.32 -4.44 12.98
C ALA A 154 -23.69 -4.38 13.68
N GLU A 155 -23.77 -3.75 14.87
CA GLU A 155 -25.02 -3.55 15.61
C GLU A 155 -26.06 -2.69 14.82
N ASN A 156 -25.58 -1.77 13.99
CA ASN A 156 -26.41 -0.91 13.14
C ASN A 156 -26.65 -1.50 11.73
N GLY A 157 -26.14 -2.71 11.43
CA GLY A 157 -26.30 -3.36 10.13
C GLY A 157 -25.45 -2.72 9.03
N ILE A 158 -24.41 -1.95 9.40
CA ILE A 158 -23.45 -1.32 8.49
C ILE A 158 -22.33 -2.33 8.17
N ALA A 159 -22.19 -2.68 6.89
CA ALA A 159 -21.12 -3.57 6.46
C ALA A 159 -19.75 -2.87 6.52
N VAL A 160 -18.71 -3.65 6.83
CA VAL A 160 -17.33 -3.14 6.84
C VAL A 160 -16.48 -3.92 5.84
N VAL A 161 -15.78 -3.20 4.96
CA VAL A 161 -14.72 -3.72 4.10
C VAL A 161 -13.40 -3.04 4.43
N ALA A 162 -12.28 -3.72 4.21
CA ALA A 162 -10.96 -3.13 4.39
C ALA A 162 -10.28 -2.89 3.04
N PHE A 163 -9.31 -2.00 3.00
CA PHE A 163 -8.44 -1.82 1.86
C PHE A 163 -7.04 -1.39 2.30
N ASP A 164 -6.05 -1.49 1.41
CA ASP A 164 -4.64 -1.18 1.66
C ASP A 164 -4.04 -2.01 2.80
N SER A 165 -4.54 -1.86 3.99
CA SER A 165 -4.04 -2.50 5.21
C SER A 165 -5.14 -3.31 5.89
N ARG A 166 -4.79 -4.52 6.31
CA ARG A 166 -5.71 -5.42 7.02
C ARG A 166 -6.07 -4.88 8.39
N ASN A 167 -7.18 -5.41 8.90
CA ASN A 167 -7.58 -5.31 10.30
C ASN A 167 -7.93 -6.70 10.81
N ASN A 168 -7.62 -6.99 12.07
CA ASN A 168 -7.85 -8.30 12.69
C ASN A 168 -9.32 -8.54 13.09
N TYR A 169 -10.20 -7.56 12.89
CA TYR A 169 -11.62 -7.69 13.19
C TYR A 169 -12.30 -8.73 12.29
N GLN A 170 -12.99 -9.70 12.90
CA GLN A 170 -13.57 -10.85 12.18
C GLN A 170 -14.79 -10.51 11.31
N GLY A 171 -15.38 -9.33 11.49
CA GLY A 171 -16.55 -8.87 10.72
C GLY A 171 -16.21 -8.21 9.38
N ILE A 172 -14.92 -8.06 9.03
CA ILE A 172 -14.49 -7.52 7.73
C ILE A 172 -14.91 -8.47 6.61
N GLN A 173 -15.70 -7.96 5.65
CA GLN A 173 -16.25 -8.79 4.57
C GLN A 173 -15.32 -9.00 3.39
N CYS A 174 -14.37 -8.10 3.20
CA CYS A 174 -13.41 -8.11 2.10
C CYS A 174 -12.21 -7.24 2.45
N THR A 175 -11.03 -7.56 1.94
CA THR A 175 -9.86 -6.67 1.96
C THR A 175 -9.32 -6.51 0.55
N CYS A 176 -9.40 -5.28 -0.01
CA CYS A 176 -8.80 -4.92 -1.30
C CYS A 176 -7.38 -4.39 -1.07
N MET A 177 -6.35 -5.11 -1.49
CA MET A 177 -4.96 -4.77 -1.17
C MET A 177 -3.98 -5.37 -2.18
N THR A 178 -2.78 -4.85 -2.21
CA THR A 178 -1.65 -5.51 -2.87
C THR A 178 -1.34 -6.85 -2.18
N ASP A 179 -0.98 -7.89 -2.93
CA ASP A 179 -0.32 -9.07 -2.33
C ASP A 179 1.05 -8.66 -1.79
N ASN A 180 1.06 -8.12 -0.56
CA ASN A 180 2.25 -7.61 0.12
C ASN A 180 3.34 -8.67 0.27
N VAL A 181 2.95 -9.93 0.44
CA VAL A 181 3.89 -11.04 0.61
C VAL A 181 4.60 -11.34 -0.70
N ALA A 182 3.86 -11.46 -1.81
CA ALA A 182 4.45 -11.67 -3.13
C ALA A 182 5.32 -10.49 -3.56
N ALA A 183 4.82 -9.27 -3.39
CA ALA A 183 5.52 -8.03 -3.71
C ALA A 183 6.84 -7.88 -2.94
N ALA A 184 6.80 -8.09 -1.62
CA ALA A 184 8.00 -8.00 -0.77
C ALA A 184 9.03 -9.10 -1.06
N LYS A 185 8.60 -10.31 -1.39
CA LYS A 185 9.50 -11.39 -1.84
C LYS A 185 10.17 -11.05 -3.17
N GLU A 186 9.44 -10.46 -4.11
CA GLU A 186 10.04 -9.98 -5.35
C GLU A 186 11.10 -8.92 -5.08
N GLY A 187 10.81 -7.92 -4.24
CA GLY A 187 11.79 -6.92 -3.83
C GLY A 187 13.02 -7.52 -3.14
N ALA A 188 12.82 -8.48 -2.24
CA ALA A 188 13.90 -9.19 -1.57
C ALA A 188 14.81 -9.95 -2.56
N ARG A 189 14.22 -10.60 -3.57
CA ARG A 189 14.94 -11.27 -4.64
C ARG A 189 15.76 -10.27 -5.46
N LYS A 190 15.14 -9.18 -5.92
CA LYS A 190 15.79 -8.11 -6.70
C LYS A 190 16.93 -7.47 -5.92
N MET A 191 16.73 -7.16 -4.65
CA MET A 191 17.76 -6.63 -3.76
C MET A 191 18.92 -7.61 -3.61
N SER A 192 18.63 -8.88 -3.36
CA SER A 192 19.68 -9.91 -3.20
C SER A 192 20.50 -10.09 -4.47
N GLU A 193 19.86 -10.11 -5.65
CA GLU A 193 20.51 -10.16 -6.96
C GLU A 193 21.42 -8.94 -7.19
N ALA A 194 20.94 -7.73 -6.87
CA ALA A 194 21.69 -6.49 -7.08
C ALA A 194 22.96 -6.41 -6.22
N ILE A 195 22.94 -6.98 -5.00
CA ILE A 195 24.12 -7.05 -4.12
C ILE A 195 24.95 -8.34 -4.31
N GLU A 196 24.78 -9.02 -5.45
CA GLU A 196 25.52 -10.24 -5.80
C GLU A 196 25.33 -11.39 -4.77
N GLU A 197 24.12 -11.50 -4.19
CA GLU A 197 23.72 -12.47 -3.18
C GLU A 197 24.64 -12.51 -1.93
N LYS A 198 25.24 -11.39 -1.57
CA LYS A 198 26.16 -11.30 -0.44
C LYS A 198 26.18 -9.91 0.19
N GLY A 199 26.03 -9.85 1.50
CA GLY A 199 26.12 -8.60 2.26
C GLY A 199 25.05 -8.46 3.32
N GLU A 200 24.94 -7.27 3.86
CA GLU A 200 23.98 -6.91 4.88
C GLU A 200 22.93 -5.96 4.30
N ILE A 201 21.69 -6.08 4.77
CA ILE A 201 20.55 -5.25 4.33
C ILE A 201 19.92 -4.60 5.55
N LEU A 202 19.65 -3.30 5.44
CA LEU A 202 18.85 -2.51 6.35
C LEU A 202 17.41 -2.44 5.82
N LEU A 203 16.41 -2.69 6.67
CA LEU A 203 15.00 -2.45 6.35
C LEU A 203 14.54 -1.16 7.01
N ILE A 204 13.73 -0.38 6.29
CA ILE A 204 13.03 0.79 6.84
C ILE A 204 11.53 0.62 6.60
N ALA A 205 10.75 0.67 7.67
CA ALA A 205 9.30 0.50 7.65
C ALA A 205 8.60 1.72 8.27
N GLN A 206 7.44 2.08 7.72
CA GLN A 206 6.67 3.24 8.15
C GLN A 206 6.24 3.16 9.62
N ASP A 207 5.92 1.96 10.09
CA ASP A 207 5.44 1.73 11.45
C ASP A 207 5.57 0.26 11.86
N SER A 208 5.40 0.00 13.14
CA SER A 208 5.45 -1.34 13.74
C SER A 208 4.06 -1.96 13.97
N VAL A 209 2.97 -1.25 13.64
CA VAL A 209 1.60 -1.62 14.03
C VAL A 209 0.68 -1.96 12.86
N SER A 210 0.96 -1.45 11.67
CA SER A 210 0.13 -1.73 10.48
C SER A 210 0.35 -3.14 9.91
N GLY A 211 -0.69 -3.71 9.33
CA GLY A 211 -0.62 -5.01 8.67
C GLY A 211 0.34 -5.01 7.49
N THR A 212 0.37 -3.92 6.69
CA THR A 212 1.26 -3.78 5.53
C THR A 212 2.73 -3.79 5.92
N ALA A 213 3.14 -3.01 6.94
CA ALA A 213 4.53 -2.98 7.41
C ALA A 213 4.98 -4.35 7.91
N LYS A 214 4.15 -5.00 8.72
CA LYS A 214 4.42 -6.35 9.27
C LYS A 214 4.54 -7.40 8.17
N GLU A 215 3.62 -7.43 7.21
CA GLU A 215 3.65 -8.39 6.10
C GLU A 215 4.89 -8.20 5.23
N ARG A 216 5.21 -6.95 4.85
CA ARG A 216 6.35 -6.66 3.97
C ARG A 216 7.69 -6.95 4.65
N THR A 217 7.93 -6.46 5.85
CA THR A 217 9.19 -6.69 6.59
C THR A 217 9.42 -8.16 6.88
N LYS A 218 8.37 -8.88 7.29
CA LYS A 218 8.41 -10.32 7.51
C LYS A 218 8.72 -11.08 6.22
N ALA A 219 8.02 -10.77 5.12
CA ALA A 219 8.20 -11.47 3.85
C ALA A 219 9.61 -11.25 3.26
N VAL A 220 10.16 -10.02 3.34
CA VAL A 220 11.56 -9.75 2.96
C VAL A 220 12.52 -10.60 3.79
N THR A 221 12.36 -10.60 5.11
CA THR A 221 13.26 -11.32 6.02
C THR A 221 13.19 -12.84 5.81
N GLU A 222 11.99 -13.39 5.64
CA GLU A 222 11.77 -14.82 5.38
C GLU A 222 12.35 -15.24 4.04
N GLU A 223 12.13 -14.46 2.97
CA GLU A 223 12.65 -14.75 1.62
C GLU A 223 14.18 -14.76 1.62
N ILE A 224 14.81 -13.74 2.22
CA ILE A 224 16.27 -13.66 2.33
C ILE A 224 16.81 -14.84 3.13
N THR A 225 16.23 -15.12 4.30
CA THR A 225 16.69 -16.20 5.17
C THR A 225 16.60 -17.57 4.51
N ALA A 226 15.54 -17.80 3.71
CA ALA A 226 15.30 -19.09 3.06
C ALA A 226 16.16 -19.31 1.81
N ASN A 227 16.41 -18.26 1.02
CA ASN A 227 16.94 -18.41 -0.34
C ASN A 227 18.34 -17.81 -0.54
N TYR A 228 18.79 -16.89 0.34
CA TYR A 228 20.04 -16.14 0.17
C TYR A 228 20.95 -16.27 1.41
N PRO A 229 21.65 -17.41 1.60
CA PRO A 229 22.35 -17.72 2.85
C PRO A 229 23.53 -16.78 3.19
N ASN A 230 24.03 -16.00 2.23
CA ASN A 230 25.10 -15.03 2.45
C ASN A 230 24.58 -13.58 2.54
N VAL A 231 23.28 -13.38 2.48
CA VAL A 231 22.61 -12.09 2.68
C VAL A 231 21.93 -12.10 4.06
N LYS A 232 22.02 -10.99 4.78
CA LYS A 232 21.47 -10.88 6.12
C LYS A 232 20.74 -9.54 6.30
N VAL A 233 19.50 -9.60 6.75
CA VAL A 233 18.83 -8.43 7.33
C VAL A 233 19.43 -8.18 8.71
N VAL A 234 20.10 -7.05 8.89
CA VAL A 234 20.82 -6.73 10.12
C VAL A 234 20.04 -5.88 11.08
N GLU A 235 19.11 -5.08 10.55
CA GLU A 235 18.24 -4.21 11.35
C GLU A 235 16.95 -3.93 10.59
N THR A 236 15.88 -3.65 11.34
CA THR A 236 14.64 -3.07 10.82
C THR A 236 14.33 -1.83 11.63
N ILE A 237 14.35 -0.67 10.96
CA ILE A 237 14.01 0.63 11.53
C ILE A 237 12.52 0.87 11.29
N TYR A 238 11.79 1.18 12.36
CA TYR A 238 10.39 1.57 12.29
C TYR A 238 10.28 3.08 12.55
N MET A 239 9.61 3.79 11.63
CA MET A 239 9.54 5.26 11.69
C MET A 239 8.72 5.77 12.89
N ASP A 240 7.77 4.98 13.38
CA ASP A 240 7.02 5.26 14.61
C ASP A 240 7.85 5.16 15.90
N GLN A 241 9.13 4.75 15.82
CA GLN A 241 10.05 4.59 16.95
C GLN A 241 11.21 5.59 16.93
N PHE A 242 11.18 6.62 16.07
CA PHE A 242 12.31 7.54 15.94
C PHE A 242 12.64 8.32 17.20
N ASP A 243 11.66 8.68 18.01
CA ASP A 243 11.93 9.37 19.29
C ASP A 243 12.81 8.51 20.20
N ASP A 244 12.51 7.22 20.31
CA ASP A 244 13.31 6.28 21.10
C ASP A 244 14.69 6.04 20.45
N LEU A 245 14.76 5.95 19.12
CA LEU A 245 16.01 5.75 18.40
C LEU A 245 16.93 6.96 18.51
N LYS A 246 16.40 8.19 18.46
CA LYS A 246 17.16 9.43 18.70
C LYS A 246 17.70 9.48 20.11
N MET A 247 16.87 9.15 21.09
CA MET A 247 17.29 9.07 22.50
C MET A 247 18.42 8.06 22.69
N GLN A 248 18.31 6.88 22.05
CA GLN A 248 19.37 5.87 22.12
C GLN A 248 20.66 6.35 21.42
N ALA A 249 20.55 6.95 20.24
CA ALA A 249 21.69 7.49 19.50
C ALA A 249 22.41 8.59 20.31
N ALA A 250 21.66 9.48 20.93
CA ALA A 250 22.21 10.53 21.81
C ALA A 250 22.86 9.96 23.08
N ALA A 251 22.26 8.93 23.67
CA ALA A 251 22.85 8.23 24.81
C ALA A 251 24.20 7.57 24.48
N ASP A 252 24.25 6.90 23.32
CA ASP A 252 25.48 6.27 22.83
C ASP A 252 26.62 7.30 22.60
N GLU A 253 26.29 8.50 22.08
CA GLU A 253 27.26 9.62 21.94
C GLU A 253 27.80 10.08 23.27
N LEU A 254 26.94 10.12 24.29
CA LEU A 254 27.31 10.58 25.64
C LEU A 254 27.84 9.45 26.53
N GLY A 255 28.07 8.25 25.96
CA GLY A 255 28.64 7.11 26.65
C GLY A 255 27.70 6.47 27.68
N VAL A 256 26.38 6.58 27.48
CA VAL A 256 25.34 5.98 28.30
C VAL A 256 24.81 4.72 27.62
N THR A 257 24.75 3.60 28.32
CA THR A 257 24.29 2.34 27.73
C THR A 257 22.75 2.31 27.60
N LYS A 258 22.24 1.44 26.71
CA LYS A 258 20.81 1.24 26.51
C LYS A 258 20.09 0.86 27.83
N GLU A 259 20.72 0.02 28.63
CA GLU A 259 20.18 -0.44 29.91
C GLU A 259 20.08 0.72 30.91
N GLN A 260 21.13 1.56 30.99
CA GLN A 260 21.12 2.75 31.83
C GLN A 260 20.05 3.75 31.39
N LEU A 261 19.95 4.00 30.08
CA LEU A 261 18.92 4.90 29.52
C LEU A 261 17.52 4.40 29.87
N ALA A 262 17.25 3.11 29.69
CA ALA A 262 15.95 2.50 30.00
C ALA A 262 15.61 2.62 31.50
N GLU A 263 16.56 2.36 32.41
CA GLU A 263 16.41 2.53 33.85
C GLU A 263 16.06 3.98 34.19
N TRP A 264 16.82 4.93 33.69
CA TRP A 264 16.61 6.37 33.94
C TRP A 264 15.30 6.92 33.38
N THR A 265 14.85 6.38 32.23
CA THR A 265 13.59 6.78 31.63
C THR A 265 12.40 6.30 32.44
N VAL A 266 12.43 5.08 32.99
CA VAL A 266 11.42 4.54 33.90
C VAL A 266 11.37 5.35 35.21
N GLU A 267 12.51 5.66 35.80
CA GLU A 267 12.59 6.50 37.01
C GLU A 267 12.00 7.90 36.78
N SER A 268 12.27 8.51 35.60
CA SER A 268 11.76 9.83 35.26
C SER A 268 10.24 9.88 35.04
N SER A 269 9.62 8.76 34.62
CA SER A 269 8.18 8.66 34.34
C SER A 269 7.31 8.49 35.58
N GLY A 270 7.90 8.24 36.77
CA GLY A 270 7.15 7.99 38.02
C GLY A 270 6.36 6.67 38.04
N GLN A 271 6.66 5.75 37.10
CA GLN A 271 5.99 4.43 36.99
C GLN A 271 6.61 3.34 37.86
N THR A 272 7.46 3.68 38.84
CA THR A 272 7.93 2.72 39.84
C THR A 272 6.77 2.29 40.73
N PRO A 273 6.61 0.96 41.03
CA PRO A 273 5.60 0.49 41.96
C PRO A 273 5.81 1.11 43.34
N ALA A 274 4.77 1.63 43.95
CA ALA A 274 4.75 2.44 45.16
C ALA A 274 5.17 1.69 46.49
N ASP A 275 5.95 0.62 46.39
CA ASP A 275 6.25 -0.26 47.54
C ASP A 275 7.75 -0.42 47.92
N GLU A 276 8.68 0.20 47.15
CA GLU A 276 10.09 0.26 47.58
C GLU A 276 10.49 1.74 47.56
N GLY A 277 10.89 2.26 48.71
CA GLY A 277 11.09 3.67 48.97
C GLY A 277 11.81 4.40 47.85
N GLU A 278 11.15 5.43 47.30
CA GLU A 278 11.64 6.31 46.27
C GLU A 278 13.01 6.90 46.67
N GLU A 279 14.11 6.33 46.17
CA GLU A 279 15.33 7.12 46.01
C GLU A 279 15.07 8.05 44.84
N ALA A 280 14.86 9.31 45.13
CA ALA A 280 14.70 10.34 44.10
C ALA A 280 15.91 10.29 43.14
N MET A 281 15.65 10.25 41.84
CA MET A 281 16.67 10.29 40.79
C MET A 281 17.76 11.29 41.14
N SER A 282 19.02 10.89 41.08
CA SER A 282 20.13 11.78 41.39
C SER A 282 20.21 12.97 40.45
N GLU A 283 20.68 14.11 40.95
CA GLU A 283 20.88 15.32 40.12
C GLU A 283 21.77 15.04 38.90
N GLU A 284 22.77 14.17 39.07
CA GLU A 284 23.67 13.76 37.97
C GLU A 284 22.94 13.01 36.85
N VAL A 285 22.07 12.06 37.21
CA VAL A 285 21.26 11.30 36.25
C VAL A 285 20.28 12.20 35.54
N ARG A 286 19.62 13.13 36.27
CA ARG A 286 18.70 14.10 35.66
C ARG A 286 19.41 14.99 34.63
N THR A 287 20.59 15.55 34.99
CA THR A 287 21.38 16.38 34.08
C THR A 287 21.78 15.60 32.84
N LYS A 288 22.23 14.34 32.98
CA LYS A 288 22.58 13.50 31.84
C LYS A 288 21.36 13.19 30.94
N LEU A 289 20.19 12.97 31.49
CA LEU A 289 18.96 12.79 30.70
C LEU A 289 18.56 14.07 29.96
N GLU A 290 18.73 15.23 30.57
CA GLU A 290 18.51 16.54 29.91
C GLU A 290 19.50 16.74 28.75
N ASP A 291 20.78 16.41 28.95
CA ASP A 291 21.79 16.45 27.89
C ASP A 291 21.46 15.49 26.76
N ILE A 292 21.05 14.24 27.05
CA ILE A 292 20.62 13.26 26.04
C ILE A 292 19.42 13.79 25.25
N ARG A 293 18.40 14.33 25.92
CA ARG A 293 17.24 14.92 25.23
C ARG A 293 17.64 16.08 24.32
N ALA A 294 18.51 16.96 24.80
CA ALA A 294 18.97 18.08 24.00
C ALA A 294 19.74 17.65 22.74
N VAL A 295 20.54 16.58 22.81
CA VAL A 295 21.21 15.97 21.66
C VAL A 295 20.18 15.31 20.74
N ALA A 296 19.27 14.51 21.28
CA ALA A 296 18.21 13.83 20.53
C ALA A 296 17.30 14.80 19.76
N ASP A 297 16.89 15.89 20.40
CA ASP A 297 16.07 16.96 19.78
C ASP A 297 16.78 17.66 18.62
N GLY A 298 18.11 17.62 18.58
CA GLY A 298 18.93 18.16 17.49
C GLY A 298 19.10 17.20 16.31
N MET A 299 18.70 15.94 16.45
CA MET A 299 18.83 14.92 15.39
C MET A 299 17.60 14.89 14.49
N THR A 300 17.83 14.76 13.19
CA THR A 300 16.78 14.43 12.21
C THR A 300 16.59 12.90 12.17
N ASP A 301 15.47 12.43 11.57
CA ASP A 301 15.24 11.01 11.33
C ASP A 301 16.29 10.45 10.37
N ALA A 302 16.69 11.25 9.36
CA ALA A 302 17.73 10.90 8.41
C ALA A 302 19.10 10.68 9.09
N ASP A 303 19.47 11.49 10.10
CA ASP A 303 20.71 11.31 10.89
C ASP A 303 20.73 9.96 11.60
N VAL A 304 19.58 9.51 12.12
CA VAL A 304 19.45 8.19 12.77
C VAL A 304 19.67 7.08 11.76
N VAL A 305 19.01 7.15 10.58
CA VAL A 305 19.19 6.13 9.52
C VAL A 305 20.63 6.10 9.02
N ALA A 306 21.26 7.25 8.79
CA ALA A 306 22.66 7.36 8.38
C ALA A 306 23.61 6.69 9.38
N ARG A 307 23.38 6.87 10.69
CA ARG A 307 24.14 6.18 11.76
C ARG A 307 24.03 4.66 11.67
N TYR A 308 22.82 4.13 11.35
CA TYR A 308 22.64 2.69 11.15
C TYR A 308 23.40 2.22 9.89
N MET A 309 23.43 3.00 8.82
CA MET A 309 24.24 2.70 7.62
C MET A 309 25.74 2.61 7.96
N GLU A 310 26.24 3.55 8.75
CA GLU A 310 27.65 3.56 9.19
C GLU A 310 27.98 2.46 10.18
N LYS A 311 27.03 2.05 11.02
CA LYS A 311 27.20 0.99 12.03
C LYS A 311 27.51 -0.38 11.42
N TYR A 312 27.05 -0.65 10.21
CA TYR A 312 27.18 -1.93 9.54
C TYR A 312 28.16 -1.84 8.35
N PRO A 313 29.45 -2.14 8.53
CA PRO A 313 30.49 -1.94 7.50
C PRO A 313 30.35 -2.86 6.27
N ASN A 314 29.51 -3.92 6.37
CA ASN A 314 29.19 -4.80 5.26
C ASN A 314 27.81 -4.51 4.66
N LEU A 315 27.21 -3.38 4.99
CA LEU A 315 25.92 -2.97 4.44
C LEU A 315 26.05 -2.80 2.92
N LYS A 316 25.18 -3.43 2.16
CA LYS A 316 25.13 -3.39 0.71
C LYS A 316 23.76 -3.01 0.16
N GLY A 317 22.72 -3.08 1.00
CA GLY A 317 21.37 -2.75 0.59
C GLY A 317 20.58 -2.04 1.68
N CYS A 318 19.73 -1.12 1.25
CA CYS A 318 18.68 -0.50 2.04
C CYS A 318 17.34 -0.75 1.33
N PHE A 319 16.40 -1.40 2.01
CA PHE A 319 15.09 -1.69 1.46
C PHE A 319 13.99 -1.02 2.28
N ALA A 320 13.27 -0.09 1.66
CA ALA A 320 12.23 0.69 2.29
C ALA A 320 10.84 0.19 1.88
N VAL A 321 9.94 -0.07 2.84
CA VAL A 321 8.71 -0.81 2.56
C VAL A 321 7.47 0.05 2.26
N ASN A 322 7.63 1.38 2.18
CA ASN A 322 6.60 2.31 1.69
C ASN A 322 7.22 3.60 1.15
N ALA A 323 6.39 4.50 0.59
CA ALA A 323 6.82 5.77 0.00
C ALA A 323 7.62 6.66 0.96
N ASP A 324 7.12 6.88 2.18
CA ASP A 324 7.76 7.78 3.16
C ASP A 324 9.10 7.21 3.63
N ALA A 325 9.19 5.88 3.82
CA ALA A 325 10.44 5.22 4.17
C ALA A 325 11.49 5.32 3.03
N VAL A 326 11.06 5.28 1.76
CA VAL A 326 11.97 5.51 0.62
C VAL A 326 12.50 6.92 0.61
N LEU A 327 11.64 7.93 0.83
CA LEU A 327 12.07 9.33 0.90
C LEU A 327 13.05 9.55 2.05
N LEU A 328 12.77 8.99 3.22
CA LEU A 328 13.67 9.06 4.36
C LEU A 328 15.03 8.39 4.08
N ALA A 329 15.03 7.22 3.41
CA ALA A 329 16.28 6.58 3.01
C ALA A 329 17.10 7.45 2.06
N MET A 330 16.45 8.14 1.11
CA MET A 330 17.10 9.09 0.21
C MET A 330 17.74 10.25 0.98
N ASP A 331 17.02 10.84 1.94
CA ASP A 331 17.54 11.93 2.78
C ASP A 331 18.74 11.45 3.62
N ALA A 332 18.68 10.22 4.13
CA ALA A 332 19.79 9.62 4.89
C ALA A 332 21.01 9.36 4.01
N PHE A 333 20.83 9.02 2.74
CA PHE A 333 21.93 8.83 1.79
C PHE A 333 22.69 10.13 1.52
N GLU A 334 22.02 11.30 1.55
CA GLU A 334 22.69 12.59 1.41
C GLU A 334 23.62 12.92 2.58
N THR A 335 23.41 12.28 3.74
CA THR A 335 24.20 12.51 4.97
C THR A 335 25.23 11.41 5.26
N ALA A 336 25.05 10.21 4.71
CA ALA A 336 25.94 9.08 4.94
C ALA A 336 27.23 9.15 4.09
N GLU A 337 28.37 8.81 4.70
CA GLU A 337 29.68 8.86 4.01
C GLU A 337 29.90 7.69 3.02
N ASN A 338 29.10 6.61 3.09
CA ASN A 338 29.25 5.36 2.32
C ASN A 338 28.11 5.09 1.34
N GLU A 339 27.37 6.09 0.95
CA GLU A 339 26.17 5.99 0.09
C GLU A 339 26.41 5.31 -1.26
N GLU A 340 27.58 5.58 -1.91
CA GLU A 340 27.90 5.10 -3.27
C GLU A 340 27.96 3.57 -3.39
N ASP A 341 28.08 2.85 -2.26
CA ASP A 341 28.24 1.39 -2.21
C ASP A 341 26.95 0.65 -1.82
N ILE A 342 25.86 1.38 -1.52
CA ILE A 342 24.61 0.82 -0.98
C ILE A 342 23.50 0.89 -2.04
N VAL A 343 22.92 -0.25 -2.40
CA VAL A 343 21.75 -0.36 -3.28
C VAL A 343 20.50 0.09 -2.54
N LEU A 344 19.75 1.03 -3.09
CA LEU A 344 18.46 1.50 -2.54
C LEU A 344 17.29 0.97 -3.37
N MET A 345 16.42 0.21 -2.74
CA MET A 345 15.17 -0.26 -3.32
C MET A 345 14.01 -0.06 -2.35
N GLY A 346 12.80 -0.01 -2.85
CA GLY A 346 11.65 0.11 -1.97
C GLY A 346 10.30 0.00 -2.66
N PHE A 347 9.29 0.53 -1.98
CA PHE A 347 7.90 0.55 -2.43
C PHE A 347 7.46 1.94 -2.85
N ASP A 348 6.48 1.96 -3.75
CA ASP A 348 5.77 3.11 -4.28
C ASP A 348 6.59 4.01 -5.21
N ALA A 349 5.90 4.89 -5.93
CA ALA A 349 6.51 5.75 -6.92
C ALA A 349 5.82 7.11 -6.99
N GLY A 350 6.27 8.04 -6.16
CA GLY A 350 5.96 9.46 -6.29
C GLY A 350 6.90 10.16 -7.28
N LYS A 351 6.68 11.45 -7.50
CA LYS A 351 7.51 12.24 -8.44
C LYS A 351 8.99 12.24 -8.06
N GLU A 352 9.29 12.31 -6.77
CA GLU A 352 10.65 12.34 -6.24
C GLU A 352 11.34 10.99 -6.40
N GLN A 353 10.65 9.89 -6.08
CA GLN A 353 11.17 8.54 -6.27
C GLN A 353 11.43 8.22 -7.75
N ILE A 354 10.51 8.60 -8.65
CA ILE A 354 10.72 8.45 -10.10
C ILE A 354 11.90 9.28 -10.60
N ALA A 355 12.10 10.49 -10.08
CA ALA A 355 13.27 11.29 -10.41
C ALA A 355 14.57 10.64 -9.90
N ALA A 356 14.55 10.08 -8.69
CA ALA A 356 15.66 9.37 -8.07
C ALA A 356 15.98 8.04 -8.81
N LEU A 357 14.95 7.32 -9.28
CA LEU A 357 15.14 6.14 -10.12
C LEU A 357 15.81 6.51 -11.46
N LYS A 358 15.41 7.63 -12.08
CA LYS A 358 16.01 8.12 -13.34
C LYS A 358 17.49 8.51 -13.19
N ASN A 359 17.84 9.17 -12.11
CA ASN A 359 19.22 9.60 -11.87
C ASN A 359 20.11 8.49 -11.27
N GLY A 360 19.53 7.39 -10.76
CA GLY A 360 20.23 6.24 -10.23
C GLY A 360 20.50 6.30 -8.72
N THR A 361 19.83 7.20 -7.97
CA THR A 361 19.84 7.17 -6.50
C THR A 361 19.00 6.00 -5.97
N ILE A 362 17.93 5.64 -6.66
CA ILE A 362 17.14 4.44 -6.41
C ILE A 362 17.42 3.44 -7.52
N ASP A 363 17.60 2.16 -7.17
CA ASP A 363 17.88 1.07 -8.12
C ASP A 363 16.61 0.34 -8.57
N GLY A 364 15.54 0.36 -7.76
CA GLY A 364 14.29 -0.26 -8.14
C GLY A 364 13.17 -0.03 -7.13
N LEU A 365 11.94 -0.10 -7.63
CA LEU A 365 10.73 0.14 -6.86
C LEU A 365 9.68 -0.93 -7.14
N ILE A 366 8.97 -1.34 -6.11
CA ILE A 366 7.69 -2.04 -6.23
C ILE A 366 6.59 -1.00 -6.23
N VAL A 367 5.92 -0.83 -7.34
CA VAL A 367 4.86 0.16 -7.50
C VAL A 367 3.51 -0.54 -7.37
N GLN A 368 2.77 -0.19 -6.36
CA GLN A 368 1.41 -0.67 -6.13
C GLN A 368 0.44 -0.09 -7.15
N ASN A 369 -0.81 -0.49 -7.09
CA ASN A 369 -1.89 0.02 -7.93
C ASN A 369 -2.93 0.78 -7.06
N PRO A 370 -2.60 1.97 -6.56
CA PRO A 370 -3.48 2.72 -5.65
C PRO A 370 -4.81 3.12 -6.30
N PHE A 371 -4.81 3.50 -7.58
CA PHE A 371 -6.04 3.79 -8.31
C PHE A 371 -6.95 2.56 -8.39
N GLY A 372 -6.42 1.41 -8.83
CA GLY A 372 -7.16 0.16 -8.89
C GLY A 372 -7.64 -0.29 -7.51
N MET A 373 -6.87 -0.04 -6.46
CA MET A 373 -7.24 -0.33 -5.07
C MET A 373 -8.46 0.50 -4.63
N GLY A 374 -8.44 1.81 -4.87
CA GLY A 374 -9.58 2.68 -4.58
C GLY A 374 -10.84 2.25 -5.35
N TYR A 375 -10.69 1.93 -6.64
CA TYR A 375 -11.78 1.46 -7.49
C TYR A 375 -12.37 0.14 -6.98
N ALA A 376 -11.54 -0.88 -6.76
CA ALA A 376 -11.96 -2.19 -6.25
C ALA A 376 -12.64 -2.10 -4.87
N THR A 377 -12.18 -1.17 -4.03
CA THR A 377 -12.76 -0.92 -2.70
C THR A 377 -14.22 -0.46 -2.81
N VAL A 378 -14.52 0.46 -3.71
CA VAL A 378 -15.92 0.91 -3.94
C VAL A 378 -16.76 -0.21 -4.52
N VAL A 379 -16.21 -1.02 -5.44
CA VAL A 379 -16.91 -2.21 -5.96
C VAL A 379 -17.18 -3.22 -4.85
N ALA A 380 -16.21 -3.52 -3.98
CA ALA A 380 -16.38 -4.41 -2.84
C ALA A 380 -17.43 -3.88 -1.85
N ALA A 381 -17.41 -2.57 -1.56
CA ALA A 381 -18.41 -1.92 -0.72
C ALA A 381 -19.82 -1.98 -1.35
N ALA A 382 -19.92 -1.74 -2.65
CA ALA A 382 -21.19 -1.87 -3.38
C ALA A 382 -21.76 -3.30 -3.33
N ARG A 383 -20.90 -4.31 -3.49
CA ARG A 383 -21.25 -5.72 -3.34
C ARG A 383 -21.71 -6.06 -1.92
N ALA A 384 -21.07 -5.47 -0.90
CA ALA A 384 -21.49 -5.60 0.49
C ALA A 384 -22.88 -4.98 0.73
N ALA A 385 -23.15 -3.76 0.21
CA ALA A 385 -24.45 -3.11 0.29
C ALA A 385 -25.58 -3.90 -0.40
N LEU A 386 -25.24 -4.65 -1.45
CA LEU A 386 -26.17 -5.52 -2.19
C LEU A 386 -26.28 -6.93 -1.62
N GLU A 387 -25.52 -7.26 -0.59
CA GLU A 387 -25.47 -8.60 0.04
C GLU A 387 -25.17 -9.75 -0.97
N ILE A 388 -24.44 -9.47 -2.06
CA ILE A 388 -24.10 -10.45 -3.10
C ILE A 388 -22.78 -11.20 -2.82
N GLY A 389 -22.18 -10.93 -1.67
CA GLY A 389 -20.97 -11.57 -1.19
C GLY A 389 -19.69 -11.02 -1.81
N ASN A 390 -18.58 -11.18 -1.07
CA ASN A 390 -17.24 -10.77 -1.45
C ASN A 390 -16.25 -11.91 -1.27
N GLU A 391 -15.14 -11.88 -2.02
CA GLU A 391 -13.95 -12.64 -1.68
C GLU A 391 -13.32 -12.07 -0.41
N ALA A 392 -12.66 -12.92 0.36
CA ALA A 392 -11.98 -12.48 1.57
C ALA A 392 -10.84 -11.48 1.28
N THR A 393 -10.17 -11.65 0.14
CA THR A 393 -9.08 -10.77 -0.31
C THR A 393 -9.19 -10.56 -1.81
N VAL A 394 -9.00 -9.33 -2.24
CA VAL A 394 -8.90 -8.89 -3.63
C VAL A 394 -7.49 -8.34 -3.83
N ASP A 395 -6.73 -8.98 -4.70
CA ASP A 395 -5.41 -8.48 -5.09
C ASP A 395 -5.57 -7.37 -6.12
N THR A 396 -5.03 -6.21 -5.81
CA THR A 396 -5.10 -5.04 -6.68
C THR A 396 -3.89 -4.91 -7.61
N GLY A 397 -2.91 -5.82 -7.45
CA GLY A 397 -1.73 -5.89 -8.27
C GLY A 397 -0.61 -4.92 -7.89
N TYR A 398 0.56 -5.18 -8.45
CA TYR A 398 1.74 -4.33 -8.38
C TYR A 398 2.63 -4.55 -9.61
N VAL A 399 3.64 -3.72 -9.80
CA VAL A 399 4.67 -3.88 -10.82
C VAL A 399 6.05 -3.60 -10.24
N TRP A 400 7.06 -4.34 -10.70
CA TRP A 400 8.45 -4.00 -10.48
C TRP A 400 8.89 -2.94 -11.49
N VAL A 401 9.52 -1.87 -11.01
CA VAL A 401 10.01 -0.77 -11.84
C VAL A 401 11.48 -0.52 -11.54
N ASP A 402 12.28 -0.54 -12.58
CA ASP A 402 13.68 -0.16 -12.54
C ASP A 402 14.03 0.75 -13.75
N LYS A 403 15.30 1.12 -13.87
CA LYS A 403 15.76 2.01 -14.93
C LYS A 403 15.58 1.43 -16.33
N GLU A 404 15.50 0.10 -16.45
CA GLU A 404 15.40 -0.59 -17.74
C GLU A 404 13.97 -0.60 -18.28
N ASN A 405 12.98 -0.73 -17.37
CA ASN A 405 11.56 -0.89 -17.74
C ASN A 405 10.66 0.33 -17.43
N MET A 406 11.15 1.35 -16.73
CA MET A 406 10.34 2.50 -16.31
C MET A 406 9.70 3.29 -17.47
N ASP A 407 10.20 3.11 -18.68
CA ASP A 407 9.67 3.75 -19.90
C ASP A 407 8.72 2.85 -20.70
N ASP A 408 8.52 1.60 -20.28
CA ASP A 408 7.60 0.66 -20.92
C ASP A 408 6.14 1.10 -20.76
N PRO A 409 5.31 1.00 -21.82
CA PRO A 409 3.90 1.41 -21.76
C PRO A 409 3.11 0.69 -20.65
N ASP A 410 3.40 -0.59 -20.41
CA ASP A 410 2.71 -1.41 -19.39
C ASP A 410 3.09 -1.02 -17.93
N VAL A 411 4.16 -0.26 -17.76
CA VAL A 411 4.66 0.24 -16.48
C VAL A 411 4.18 1.65 -16.20
N LYS A 412 4.03 2.47 -17.24
CA LYS A 412 3.63 3.89 -17.16
C LYS A 412 2.12 4.11 -16.93
N GLY A 413 1.32 3.04 -16.88
CA GLY A 413 -0.13 3.08 -16.86
C GLY A 413 -0.76 3.77 -15.67
#